data_1bcfddbb9477a4e5374674d966f11ae9
#
_entry.id   1bcfddbb9477a4e5374674d966f11ae9
#
_cell.length_a   1.000
_cell.length_b   1.000
_cell.length_c   1.000
_cell.angle_alpha   90.00
_cell.angle_beta   90.00
_cell.angle_gamma   90.00
#
_symmetry.space_group_name_H-M   'P 1'
#
loop_
_entity.id
_entity.type
_entity.pdbx_description
1 polymer ?
#
loop_
_entity_poly.entity_id
_entity_poly.type
_entity_poly.pdbx_seq_one_letter_code
_entity_poly.pdbx_strand_id
1 'polypeptide(L)'
;RKAFIRRLNEANVKKGEPELDDGGEDAVESGLNALLGLERYLLPTLEISESADEETVSDIFVRVNSQGQALKQDDFIMTLLSVYEPAMRGRIEEFCAMSHTPAKGTSYNSLLTVSPTHIIRATIGVGFKRGRLRYAYQILRGRDLKTKKTTPETRVENFATFGKALDLVLDLNNWHAFINTLAESGYVCSEQVGSGNALMFCYAFYLIGRYEFDMEPLAVRRLVRRWYFAAAITGLYVGSFESEFEQQLN
;
A
#
# COMPACT_ATOMS: atom_id res chain seq x y z
N ARG A 1 34.35 14.05 -17.09
CA ARG A 1 33.27 14.51 -17.97
C ARG A 1 33.60 14.19 -19.43
N LYS A 2 34.64 14.78 -20.03
CA LYS A 2 35.06 14.52 -21.41
C LYS A 2 35.25 13.03 -21.73
N ALA A 3 35.79 12.23 -20.78
CA ALA A 3 35.95 10.79 -20.95
C ALA A 3 34.60 10.03 -20.97
N PHE A 4 33.58 10.53 -20.30
CA PHE A 4 32.24 9.97 -20.30
C PHE A 4 31.54 10.26 -21.64
N ILE A 5 31.57 11.52 -22.10
CA ILE A 5 31.00 11.92 -23.41
C ILE A 5 31.66 11.12 -24.55
N ARG A 6 32.99 10.99 -24.53
CA ARG A 6 33.69 10.17 -25.52
C ARG A 6 33.21 8.71 -25.54
N ARG A 7 33.06 8.07 -24.36
CA ARG A 7 32.54 6.70 -24.25
C ARG A 7 31.11 6.59 -24.75
N LEU A 8 30.28 7.61 -24.51
CA LEU A 8 28.91 7.66 -24.96
C LEU A 8 28.85 7.75 -26.47
N ASN A 9 29.65 8.61 -27.10
CA ASN A 9 29.76 8.73 -28.55
C ASN A 9 30.29 7.41 -29.18
N GLU A 10 31.32 6.77 -28.60
CA GLU A 10 31.78 5.45 -29.03
C GLU A 10 30.67 4.38 -28.92
N ALA A 11 29.80 4.47 -27.95
CA ALA A 11 28.68 3.55 -27.80
C ALA A 11 27.57 3.80 -28.83
N ASN A 12 27.27 5.07 -29.11
CA ASN A 12 26.28 5.49 -30.13
C ASN A 12 26.73 4.99 -31.54
N VAL A 13 27.97 5.24 -31.90
CA VAL A 13 28.53 4.80 -33.17
C VAL A 13 28.45 3.27 -33.32
N LYS A 14 28.72 2.51 -32.26
CA LYS A 14 28.58 1.02 -32.26
C LYS A 14 27.14 0.57 -32.49
N LYS A 15 26.16 1.36 -32.09
CA LYS A 15 24.71 1.11 -32.29
C LYS A 15 24.19 1.61 -33.65
N GLY A 16 25.03 2.28 -34.42
CA GLY A 16 24.61 2.93 -35.67
C GLY A 16 23.88 4.28 -35.47
N GLU A 17 24.00 4.86 -34.27
CA GLU A 17 23.46 6.16 -33.92
C GLU A 17 24.53 7.26 -34.17
N PRO A 18 24.14 8.50 -34.48
CA PRO A 18 25.09 9.58 -34.67
C PRO A 18 25.77 9.94 -33.33
N GLU A 19 26.97 10.52 -33.43
CA GLU A 19 27.62 11.17 -32.28
C GLU A 19 26.75 12.37 -31.80
N LEU A 20 26.89 12.70 -30.51
CA LEU A 20 26.20 13.86 -29.95
C LEU A 20 26.71 15.14 -30.64
N ASP A 21 25.76 15.99 -30.99
CA ASP A 21 26.08 17.37 -31.39
C ASP A 21 26.43 18.24 -30.17
N ASP A 22 26.88 19.45 -30.39
CA ASP A 22 27.25 20.39 -29.34
C ASP A 22 26.12 20.56 -28.29
N GLY A 23 24.86 20.64 -28.73
CA GLY A 23 23.70 20.72 -27.83
C GLY A 23 23.48 19.46 -27.00
N GLY A 24 23.73 18.30 -27.56
CA GLY A 24 23.67 17.00 -26.88
C GLY A 24 24.80 16.85 -25.86
N GLU A 25 26.02 17.28 -26.20
CA GLU A 25 27.15 17.28 -25.27
C GLU A 25 26.90 18.22 -24.09
N ASP A 26 26.38 19.43 -24.31
CA ASP A 26 26.03 20.40 -23.29
C ASP A 26 24.92 19.86 -22.35
N ALA A 27 23.93 19.20 -22.89
CA ALA A 27 22.87 18.57 -22.10
C ALA A 27 23.42 17.45 -21.18
N VAL A 28 24.30 16.60 -21.71
CA VAL A 28 24.98 15.55 -20.91
C VAL A 28 25.88 16.17 -19.84
N GLU A 29 26.65 17.20 -20.17
CA GLU A 29 27.51 17.87 -19.21
C GLU A 29 26.71 18.56 -18.10
N SER A 30 25.59 19.19 -18.43
CA SER A 30 24.64 19.75 -17.46
C SER A 30 24.07 18.69 -16.52
N GLY A 31 23.63 17.56 -17.07
CA GLY A 31 23.15 16.42 -16.29
C GLY A 31 24.21 15.86 -15.33
N LEU A 32 25.46 15.70 -15.81
CA LEU A 32 26.57 15.25 -14.98
C LEU A 32 26.90 16.27 -13.86
N ASN A 33 26.82 17.57 -14.15
CA ASN A 33 27.02 18.61 -13.15
C ASN A 33 25.93 18.60 -12.09
N ALA A 34 24.67 18.37 -12.48
CA ALA A 34 23.56 18.23 -11.54
C ALA A 34 23.77 17.01 -10.63
N LEU A 35 24.17 15.85 -11.18
CA LEU A 35 24.50 14.65 -10.38
C LEU A 35 25.65 14.89 -9.41
N LEU A 36 26.74 15.50 -9.84
CA LEU A 36 27.87 15.85 -8.96
C LEU A 36 27.49 16.89 -7.91
N GLY A 37 26.51 17.75 -8.22
CA GLY A 37 25.96 18.71 -7.27
C GLY A 37 25.26 18.04 -6.08
N LEU A 38 24.75 16.81 -6.25
CA LEU A 38 24.11 16.05 -5.17
C LEU A 38 25.07 15.70 -4.03
N GLU A 39 26.37 15.52 -4.29
CA GLU A 39 27.37 15.30 -3.22
C GLU A 39 27.46 16.48 -2.24
N ARG A 40 27.11 17.68 -2.69
CA ARG A 40 27.17 18.92 -1.89
C ARG A 40 25.78 19.35 -1.41
N TYR A 41 24.77 18.56 -1.69
CA TYR A 41 23.42 18.87 -1.24
C TYR A 41 23.30 18.70 0.27
N LEU A 42 23.04 19.80 0.96
CA LEU A 42 22.84 19.78 2.40
C LEU A 42 21.42 19.29 2.69
N LEU A 43 21.32 18.11 3.29
CA LEU A 43 20.07 17.60 3.83
C LEU A 43 19.82 18.23 5.19
N PRO A 44 18.81 19.10 5.36
CA PRO A 44 18.45 19.59 6.67
C PRO A 44 17.93 18.42 7.52
N THR A 45 18.55 18.19 8.67
CA THR A 45 18.14 17.17 9.63
C THR A 45 17.59 17.83 10.87
N LEU A 46 16.46 17.31 11.37
CA LEU A 46 15.89 17.69 12.67
C LEU A 46 16.11 16.50 13.60
N GLU A 47 16.97 16.68 14.60
CA GLU A 47 17.17 15.68 15.66
C GLU A 47 16.15 15.92 16.78
N ILE A 48 15.42 14.87 17.14
CA ILE A 48 14.48 14.88 18.26
C ILE A 48 15.17 14.21 19.44
N SER A 49 15.03 14.80 20.64
CA SER A 49 15.63 14.25 21.86
C SER A 49 15.16 12.81 22.11
N GLU A 50 16.07 11.93 22.54
CA GLU A 50 15.75 10.56 22.97
C GLU A 50 14.74 10.51 24.13
N SER A 51 14.62 11.59 24.90
CA SER A 51 13.63 11.74 25.98
C SER A 51 12.24 12.16 25.51
N ALA A 52 12.04 12.45 24.23
CA ALA A 52 10.74 12.79 23.70
C ALA A 52 9.84 11.55 23.69
N ASP A 53 8.60 11.70 24.17
CA ASP A 53 7.63 10.63 24.08
C ASP A 53 7.14 10.41 22.65
N GLU A 54 6.54 9.24 22.38
CA GLU A 54 6.05 8.86 21.05
C GLU A 54 5.00 9.86 20.52
N GLU A 55 4.24 10.51 21.39
CA GLU A 55 3.23 11.48 21.02
C GLU A 55 3.87 12.76 20.48
N THR A 56 4.88 13.26 21.19
CA THR A 56 5.68 14.42 20.77
C THR A 56 6.39 14.15 19.44
N VAL A 57 7.01 12.98 19.28
CA VAL A 57 7.69 12.58 18.03
C VAL A 57 6.69 12.56 16.88
N SER A 58 5.51 11.94 17.07
CA SER A 58 4.44 11.90 16.08
C SER A 58 3.94 13.29 15.70
N ASP A 59 3.74 14.18 16.67
CA ASP A 59 3.27 15.55 16.43
C ASP A 59 4.31 16.39 15.67
N ILE A 60 5.57 16.28 16.02
CA ILE A 60 6.68 16.93 15.30
C ILE A 60 6.72 16.44 13.86
N PHE A 61 6.64 15.12 13.66
CA PHE A 61 6.66 14.50 12.34
C PHE A 61 5.49 14.98 11.48
N VAL A 62 4.28 15.06 12.03
CA VAL A 62 3.09 15.62 11.34
C VAL A 62 3.32 17.07 10.97
N ARG A 63 3.84 17.90 11.88
CA ARG A 63 4.07 19.34 11.64
C ARG A 63 5.14 19.60 10.58
N VAL A 64 6.26 18.87 10.64
CA VAL A 64 7.35 19.00 9.65
C VAL A 64 6.84 18.64 8.26
N ASN A 65 6.05 17.58 8.15
CA ASN A 65 5.52 17.12 6.86
C ASN A 65 4.31 17.93 6.37
N SER A 66 3.57 18.63 7.26
CA SER A 66 2.45 19.47 6.86
C SER A 66 2.85 20.74 6.08
N GLN A 67 4.11 21.12 6.12
CA GLN A 67 4.65 22.24 5.35
C GLN A 67 5.21 21.83 3.97
N GLY A 68 5.28 20.52 3.69
CA GLY A 68 5.67 19.94 2.41
C GLY A 68 4.51 19.24 1.70
N GLN A 69 4.81 18.16 0.99
CA GLN A 69 3.77 17.25 0.50
C GLN A 69 3.14 16.54 1.70
N ALA A 70 1.84 16.74 1.92
CA ALA A 70 1.13 16.13 3.05
C ALA A 70 1.29 14.59 2.98
N LEU A 71 1.96 14.02 3.99
CA LEU A 71 2.05 12.57 4.12
C LEU A 71 0.65 11.97 4.20
N LYS A 72 0.43 10.94 3.45
CA LYS A 72 -0.82 10.19 3.49
C LYS A 72 -0.87 9.36 4.78
N GLN A 73 -2.06 9.02 5.22
CA GLN A 73 -2.24 8.22 6.45
C GLN A 73 -1.56 6.84 6.38
N ASP A 74 -1.43 6.28 5.19
CA ASP A 74 -0.72 5.02 4.94
C ASP A 74 0.79 5.14 5.19
N ASP A 75 1.41 6.29 4.88
CA ASP A 75 2.83 6.52 5.15
C ASP A 75 3.13 6.45 6.65
N PHE A 76 2.23 7.01 7.49
CA PHE A 76 2.35 6.91 8.94
C PHE A 76 2.22 5.49 9.45
N ILE A 77 1.30 4.71 8.90
CA ILE A 77 1.10 3.32 9.26
C ILE A 77 2.32 2.50 8.87
N MET A 78 2.84 2.70 7.66
CA MET A 78 4.06 2.03 7.20
C MET A 78 5.28 2.41 8.03
N THR A 79 5.34 3.64 8.53
CA THR A 79 6.39 4.07 9.47
C THR A 79 6.28 3.36 10.81
N LEU A 80 5.08 3.26 11.40
CA LEU A 80 4.86 2.48 12.62
C LEU A 80 5.27 1.01 12.44
N LEU A 81 4.89 0.39 11.33
CA LEU A 81 5.31 -0.97 11.00
C LEU A 81 6.83 -1.09 10.88
N SER A 82 7.52 -0.06 10.36
CA SER A 82 8.99 -0.06 10.28
C SER A 82 9.65 -0.09 11.66
N VAL A 83 9.06 0.61 12.61
CA VAL A 83 9.63 0.77 13.96
C VAL A 83 9.34 -0.46 14.83
N TYR A 84 8.08 -0.95 14.79
CA TYR A 84 7.64 -1.99 15.73
C TYR A 84 7.62 -3.39 15.12
N GLU A 85 7.35 -3.52 13.82
CA GLU A 85 7.18 -4.82 13.14
C GLU A 85 7.75 -4.78 11.71
N PRO A 86 9.09 -4.61 11.54
CA PRO A 86 9.71 -4.50 10.22
C PRO A 86 9.42 -5.67 9.28
N ALA A 87 9.27 -6.88 9.85
CA ALA A 87 8.94 -8.08 9.09
C ALA A 87 7.54 -7.99 8.44
N MET A 88 6.55 -7.44 9.13
CA MET A 88 5.21 -7.23 8.56
C MET A 88 5.25 -6.20 7.42
N ARG A 89 6.00 -5.11 7.61
CA ARG A 89 6.21 -4.12 6.56
C ARG A 89 6.83 -4.76 5.31
N GLY A 90 7.92 -5.48 5.46
CA GLY A 90 8.60 -6.15 4.35
C GLY A 90 7.67 -7.08 3.56
N ARG A 91 6.83 -7.84 4.24
CA ARG A 91 5.84 -8.73 3.62
C ARG A 91 4.78 -7.96 2.82
N ILE A 92 4.31 -6.81 3.32
CA ILE A 92 3.36 -5.94 2.59
C ILE A 92 4.02 -5.41 1.33
N GLU A 93 5.25 -4.86 1.45
CA GLU A 93 5.99 -4.30 0.32
C GLU A 93 6.29 -5.37 -0.74
N GLU A 94 6.70 -6.56 -0.34
CA GLU A 94 6.96 -7.70 -1.22
C GLU A 94 5.70 -8.13 -1.98
N PHE A 95 4.57 -8.31 -1.28
CA PHE A 95 3.30 -8.65 -1.90
C PHE A 95 2.87 -7.59 -2.93
N CYS A 96 3.01 -6.32 -2.61
CA CYS A 96 2.70 -5.21 -3.51
C CYS A 96 3.65 -5.21 -4.72
N ALA A 97 4.95 -5.37 -4.52
CA ALA A 97 5.94 -5.41 -5.60
C ALA A 97 5.66 -6.56 -6.57
N MET A 98 5.32 -7.75 -6.05
CA MET A 98 4.97 -8.92 -6.85
C MET A 98 3.67 -8.78 -7.64
N SER A 99 2.81 -7.80 -7.33
CA SER A 99 1.58 -7.53 -8.08
C SER A 99 1.80 -6.76 -9.39
N HIS A 100 2.99 -6.20 -9.60
CA HIS A 100 3.28 -5.35 -10.76
C HIS A 100 3.67 -6.12 -12.02
N THR A 101 4.26 -7.30 -11.86
CA THR A 101 4.83 -8.04 -12.98
C THR A 101 4.25 -9.44 -13.07
N PRO A 102 3.78 -9.87 -14.26
CA PRO A 102 3.25 -11.22 -14.45
C PRO A 102 4.30 -12.28 -14.09
N ALA A 103 4.03 -13.03 -13.02
CA ALA A 103 4.85 -14.17 -12.64
C ALA A 103 4.00 -15.22 -11.90
N LYS A 104 4.32 -16.49 -12.11
CA LYS A 104 3.62 -17.60 -11.47
C LYS A 104 3.94 -17.64 -9.97
N GLY A 105 2.92 -17.85 -9.14
CA GLY A 105 3.11 -17.96 -7.69
C GLY A 105 3.31 -16.62 -6.99
N THR A 106 2.87 -15.50 -7.59
CA THR A 106 2.95 -14.15 -7.05
C THR A 106 1.56 -13.57 -6.84
N SER A 107 1.47 -12.38 -6.26
CA SER A 107 0.20 -11.62 -6.10
C SER A 107 -0.31 -10.98 -7.40
N TYR A 108 0.39 -11.15 -8.51
CA TYR A 108 -0.02 -10.60 -9.81
C TYR A 108 -1.43 -11.03 -10.20
N ASN A 109 -2.18 -10.09 -10.73
CA ASN A 109 -3.50 -10.30 -11.33
C ASN A 109 -3.79 -9.20 -12.36
N SER A 110 -4.77 -9.43 -13.24
CA SER A 110 -5.13 -8.47 -14.30
C SER A 110 -6.05 -7.35 -13.83
N LEU A 111 -6.58 -7.39 -12.61
CA LEU A 111 -7.63 -6.49 -12.14
C LEU A 111 -7.10 -5.31 -11.35
N LEU A 112 -6.05 -5.50 -10.57
CA LEU A 112 -5.56 -4.48 -9.63
C LEU A 112 -4.07 -4.58 -9.40
N THR A 113 -3.34 -3.49 -9.57
CA THR A 113 -2.02 -3.31 -9.00
C THR A 113 -2.16 -2.96 -7.52
N VAL A 114 -1.68 -3.84 -6.65
CA VAL A 114 -1.89 -3.73 -5.21
C VAL A 114 -0.93 -2.70 -4.62
N SER A 115 -1.44 -1.84 -3.73
CA SER A 115 -0.66 -0.87 -2.96
C SER A 115 -0.67 -1.21 -1.47
N PRO A 116 0.31 -0.72 -0.68
CA PRO A 116 0.30 -0.90 0.78
C PRO A 116 -1.01 -0.45 1.44
N THR A 117 -1.59 0.66 0.98
CA THR A 117 -2.89 1.15 1.46
C THR A 117 -4.01 0.12 1.28
N HIS A 118 -4.03 -0.58 0.15
CA HIS A 118 -5.00 -1.64 -0.13
C HIS A 118 -4.89 -2.78 0.88
N ILE A 119 -3.67 -3.25 1.15
CA ILE A 119 -3.41 -4.33 2.12
C ILE A 119 -3.78 -3.89 3.54
N ILE A 120 -3.35 -2.69 3.97
CA ILE A 120 -3.68 -2.15 5.30
C ILE A 120 -5.20 -2.07 5.50
N ARG A 121 -5.95 -1.56 4.51
CA ARG A 121 -7.41 -1.47 4.58
C ARG A 121 -8.08 -2.85 4.73
N ALA A 122 -7.67 -3.80 3.92
CA ALA A 122 -8.19 -5.16 4.01
C ALA A 122 -7.88 -5.78 5.38
N THR A 123 -6.64 -5.62 5.86
CA THR A 123 -6.19 -6.17 7.15
C THR A 123 -6.96 -5.57 8.32
N ILE A 124 -7.17 -4.26 8.34
CA ILE A 124 -7.97 -3.59 9.40
C ILE A 124 -9.44 -4.00 9.30
N GLY A 125 -9.99 -4.14 8.11
CA GLY A 125 -11.35 -4.64 7.88
C GLY A 125 -11.54 -6.05 8.46
N VAL A 126 -10.61 -6.95 8.16
CA VAL A 126 -10.66 -8.34 8.64
C VAL A 126 -10.42 -8.43 10.15
N GLY A 127 -9.36 -7.78 10.65
CA GLY A 127 -8.91 -7.97 12.04
C GLY A 127 -9.72 -7.17 13.07
N PHE A 128 -10.18 -5.97 12.71
CA PHE A 128 -10.74 -5.01 13.67
C PHE A 128 -12.15 -4.52 13.32
N LYS A 129 -12.69 -4.96 12.19
CA LYS A 129 -13.99 -4.50 11.68
C LYS A 129 -14.05 -2.97 11.54
N ARG A 130 -12.98 -2.40 10.97
CA ARG A 130 -12.85 -0.97 10.73
C ARG A 130 -12.53 -0.68 9.27
N GLY A 131 -13.24 0.31 8.70
CA GLY A 131 -13.08 0.69 7.29
C GLY A 131 -12.20 1.93 7.09
N ARG A 132 -12.09 2.79 8.11
CA ARG A 132 -11.39 4.07 8.00
C ARG A 132 -9.92 3.92 8.35
N LEU A 133 -9.05 4.40 7.48
CA LEU A 133 -7.60 4.30 7.63
C LEU A 133 -7.08 5.00 8.91
N ARG A 134 -7.75 6.06 9.35
CA ARG A 134 -7.43 6.74 10.63
C ARG A 134 -7.48 5.80 11.84
N TYR A 135 -8.36 4.79 11.81
CA TYR A 135 -8.41 3.81 12.91
C TYR A 135 -7.22 2.85 12.86
N ALA A 136 -6.70 2.53 11.67
CA ALA A 136 -5.50 1.71 11.54
C ALA A 136 -4.33 2.32 12.33
N TYR A 137 -4.07 3.61 12.13
CA TYR A 137 -3.03 4.34 12.86
C TYR A 137 -3.26 4.31 14.37
N GLN A 138 -4.48 4.62 14.83
CA GLN A 138 -4.81 4.63 16.25
C GLN A 138 -4.64 3.25 16.89
N ILE A 139 -5.14 2.21 16.24
CA ILE A 139 -5.04 0.81 16.69
C ILE A 139 -3.57 0.41 16.84
N LEU A 140 -2.75 0.65 15.81
CA LEU A 140 -1.35 0.25 15.81
C LEU A 140 -0.50 1.08 16.80
N ARG A 141 -0.93 2.28 17.18
CA ARG A 141 -0.35 3.02 18.32
C ARG A 141 -0.73 2.43 19.69
N GLY A 142 -1.59 1.43 19.74
CA GLY A 142 -2.04 0.81 20.99
C GLY A 142 -3.27 1.47 21.60
N ARG A 143 -4.06 2.21 20.79
CA ARG A 143 -5.31 2.78 21.25
C ARG A 143 -6.42 1.72 21.27
N ASP A 144 -7.01 1.52 22.41
CA ASP A 144 -8.28 0.81 22.52
C ASP A 144 -9.42 1.76 22.04
N LEU A 145 -10.13 1.33 21.00
CA LEU A 145 -11.19 2.14 20.39
C LEU A 145 -12.43 2.30 21.28
N LYS A 146 -12.64 1.40 22.25
CA LYS A 146 -13.78 1.48 23.20
C LYS A 146 -13.47 2.38 24.38
N THR A 147 -12.34 2.13 25.05
CA THR A 147 -11.93 2.91 26.24
C THR A 147 -11.21 4.19 25.89
N LYS A 148 -10.76 4.34 24.65
CA LYS A 148 -9.94 5.46 24.13
C LYS A 148 -8.59 5.63 24.83
N LYS A 149 -8.16 4.66 25.64
CA LYS A 149 -6.85 4.66 26.28
C LYS A 149 -5.80 4.11 25.31
N THR A 150 -4.58 4.61 25.43
CA THR A 150 -3.42 4.14 24.67
C THR A 150 -2.43 3.53 25.65
N THR A 151 -2.07 2.27 25.46
CA THR A 151 -1.11 1.57 26.33
C THR A 151 -0.17 0.67 25.50
N PRO A 152 1.06 0.43 25.98
CA PRO A 152 1.99 -0.48 25.31
C PRO A 152 1.44 -1.91 25.18
N GLU A 153 0.70 -2.39 26.20
CA GLU A 153 0.11 -3.74 26.22
C GLU A 153 -0.94 -3.86 25.11
N THR A 154 -1.84 -2.89 24.99
CA THR A 154 -2.83 -2.85 23.91
C THR A 154 -2.16 -2.77 22.53
N ARG A 155 -1.01 -2.10 22.43
CA ARG A 155 -0.25 -2.07 21.17
C ARG A 155 0.21 -3.48 20.77
N VAL A 156 0.78 -4.24 21.70
CA VAL A 156 1.23 -5.62 21.45
C VAL A 156 0.06 -6.52 21.01
N GLU A 157 -1.07 -6.43 21.70
CA GLU A 157 -2.27 -7.18 21.35
C GLU A 157 -2.82 -6.80 19.97
N ASN A 158 -2.81 -5.50 19.66
CA ASN A 158 -3.26 -4.99 18.38
C ASN A 158 -2.33 -5.44 17.24
N PHE A 159 -1.00 -5.42 17.43
CA PHE A 159 -0.07 -5.97 16.44
C PHE A 159 -0.25 -7.46 16.23
N ALA A 160 -0.50 -8.23 17.31
CA ALA A 160 -0.78 -9.66 17.18
C ALA A 160 -2.07 -9.92 16.37
N THR A 161 -3.12 -9.14 16.61
CA THR A 161 -4.39 -9.21 15.85
C THR A 161 -4.19 -8.79 14.40
N PHE A 162 -3.45 -7.69 14.17
CA PHE A 162 -3.09 -7.22 12.84
C PHE A 162 -2.31 -8.29 12.07
N GLY A 163 -1.31 -8.92 12.70
CA GLY A 163 -0.51 -9.96 12.09
C GLY A 163 -1.34 -11.17 11.64
N LYS A 164 -2.26 -11.66 12.49
CA LYS A 164 -3.17 -12.75 12.12
C LYS A 164 -4.07 -12.40 10.93
N ALA A 165 -4.60 -11.18 10.89
CA ALA A 165 -5.40 -10.72 9.77
C ALA A 165 -4.55 -10.53 8.50
N LEU A 166 -3.32 -10.02 8.65
CA LEU A 166 -2.37 -9.86 7.56
C LEU A 166 -1.98 -11.21 6.93
N ASP A 167 -1.81 -12.26 7.74
CA ASP A 167 -1.55 -13.61 7.23
C ASP A 167 -2.65 -14.08 6.28
N LEU A 168 -3.92 -13.85 6.63
CA LEU A 168 -5.05 -14.19 5.77
C LEU A 168 -5.10 -13.34 4.49
N VAL A 169 -4.79 -12.05 4.61
CA VAL A 169 -4.83 -11.09 3.49
C VAL A 169 -3.71 -11.37 2.49
N LEU A 170 -2.52 -11.74 2.95
CA LEU A 170 -1.35 -12.01 2.10
C LEU A 170 -1.29 -13.47 1.60
N ASP A 171 -2.18 -14.35 2.06
CA ASP A 171 -2.23 -15.73 1.57
C ASP A 171 -2.61 -15.77 0.09
N LEU A 172 -1.69 -16.26 -0.75
CA LEU A 172 -1.87 -16.31 -2.20
C LEU A 172 -3.02 -17.20 -2.63
N ASN A 173 -3.38 -18.24 -1.84
CA ASN A 173 -4.53 -19.09 -2.16
C ASN A 173 -5.83 -18.30 -1.97
N ASN A 174 -5.93 -17.54 -0.88
CA ASN A 174 -7.06 -16.64 -0.64
C ASN A 174 -7.17 -15.58 -1.74
N TRP A 175 -6.04 -14.92 -2.03
CA TRP A 175 -5.96 -13.88 -3.03
C TRP A 175 -6.42 -14.38 -4.41
N HIS A 176 -5.82 -15.45 -4.89
CA HIS A 176 -6.18 -15.98 -6.22
C HIS A 176 -7.57 -16.60 -6.27
N ALA A 177 -8.05 -17.22 -5.18
CA ALA A 177 -9.43 -17.70 -5.13
C ALA A 177 -10.44 -16.56 -5.24
N PHE A 178 -10.15 -15.42 -4.59
CA PHE A 178 -10.97 -14.21 -4.71
C PHE A 178 -10.90 -13.60 -6.12
N ILE A 179 -9.69 -13.37 -6.67
CA ILE A 179 -9.51 -12.83 -8.03
C ILE A 179 -10.19 -13.71 -9.07
N ASN A 180 -10.01 -15.02 -9.00
CA ASN A 180 -10.69 -15.97 -9.90
C ASN A 180 -12.22 -15.88 -9.78
N THR A 181 -12.75 -15.61 -8.58
CA THR A 181 -14.19 -15.40 -8.38
C THR A 181 -14.70 -14.19 -9.17
N LEU A 182 -13.93 -13.11 -9.24
CA LEU A 182 -14.28 -11.94 -10.04
C LEU A 182 -14.10 -12.20 -11.55
N ALA A 183 -13.02 -12.90 -11.93
CA ALA A 183 -12.78 -13.29 -13.32
C ALA A 183 -13.92 -14.17 -13.88
N GLU A 184 -14.41 -15.13 -13.11
CA GLU A 184 -15.60 -15.94 -13.45
C GLU A 184 -16.89 -15.11 -13.59
N SER A 185 -16.90 -13.86 -13.08
CA SER A 185 -17.99 -12.91 -13.20
C SER A 185 -17.85 -11.95 -14.38
N GLY A 186 -16.77 -12.11 -15.16
CA GLY A 186 -16.52 -11.30 -16.34
C GLY A 186 -15.54 -10.13 -16.13
N TYR A 187 -14.99 -9.95 -14.92
CA TYR A 187 -13.95 -8.96 -14.66
C TYR A 187 -12.58 -9.52 -15.05
N VAL A 188 -12.05 -9.11 -16.17
CA VAL A 188 -10.79 -9.68 -16.74
C VAL A 188 -9.66 -8.69 -16.89
N CYS A 189 -9.94 -7.37 -16.74
CA CYS A 189 -8.93 -6.31 -16.84
C CYS A 189 -9.22 -5.15 -15.90
N SER A 190 -8.20 -4.34 -15.63
CA SER A 190 -8.25 -3.21 -14.69
C SER A 190 -9.24 -2.13 -15.09
N GLU A 191 -9.49 -1.95 -16.39
CA GLU A 191 -10.43 -0.96 -16.92
C GLU A 191 -11.88 -1.24 -16.51
N GLN A 192 -12.20 -2.47 -16.15
CA GLN A 192 -13.51 -2.87 -15.65
C GLN A 192 -13.67 -2.62 -14.14
N VAL A 193 -12.57 -2.32 -13.44
CA VAL A 193 -12.56 -2.09 -12.00
C VAL A 193 -12.70 -0.59 -11.73
N GLY A 194 -13.90 -0.13 -11.42
CA GLY A 194 -14.18 1.29 -11.15
C GLY A 194 -13.49 1.83 -9.89
N SER A 195 -13.15 0.96 -8.93
CA SER A 195 -12.47 1.35 -7.68
C SER A 195 -11.67 0.17 -7.11
N GLY A 196 -10.35 0.34 -7.00
CA GLY A 196 -9.48 -0.63 -6.33
C GLY A 196 -9.82 -0.79 -4.83
N ASN A 197 -10.25 0.28 -4.16
CA ASN A 197 -10.71 0.20 -2.77
C ASN A 197 -11.97 -0.67 -2.63
N ALA A 198 -12.93 -0.54 -3.54
CA ALA A 198 -14.14 -1.38 -3.55
C ALA A 198 -13.78 -2.86 -3.73
N LEU A 199 -12.82 -3.17 -4.61
CA LEU A 199 -12.31 -4.52 -4.79
C LEU A 199 -11.68 -5.05 -3.50
N MET A 200 -10.85 -4.26 -2.82
CA MET A 200 -10.20 -4.67 -1.56
C MET A 200 -11.20 -4.82 -0.40
N PHE A 201 -12.24 -4.01 -0.35
CA PHE A 201 -13.33 -4.19 0.63
C PHE A 201 -14.09 -5.49 0.37
N CYS A 202 -14.36 -5.78 -0.90
CA CYS A 202 -14.95 -7.06 -1.29
C CYS A 202 -14.06 -8.25 -0.90
N TYR A 203 -12.74 -8.11 -1.04
CA TYR A 203 -11.78 -9.11 -0.56
C TYR A 203 -11.83 -9.29 0.96
N ALA A 204 -11.93 -8.20 1.72
CA ALA A 204 -12.10 -8.29 3.17
C ALA A 204 -13.39 -9.05 3.54
N PHE A 205 -14.52 -8.78 2.88
CA PHE A 205 -15.76 -9.54 3.10
C PHE A 205 -15.63 -11.01 2.71
N TYR A 206 -14.91 -11.32 1.63
CA TYR A 206 -14.59 -12.69 1.26
C TYR A 206 -13.88 -13.43 2.41
N LEU A 207 -12.83 -12.80 2.98
CA LEU A 207 -12.07 -13.39 4.07
C LEU A 207 -12.91 -13.52 5.36
N ILE A 208 -13.68 -12.51 5.71
CA ILE A 208 -14.60 -12.55 6.85
C ILE A 208 -15.61 -13.70 6.70
N GLY A 209 -16.23 -13.80 5.52
CA GLY A 209 -17.16 -14.90 5.23
C GLY A 209 -16.52 -16.27 5.37
N ARG A 210 -15.28 -16.43 4.89
CA ARG A 210 -14.54 -17.70 4.95
C ARG A 210 -14.08 -18.09 6.36
N TYR A 211 -13.53 -17.14 7.11
CA TYR A 211 -12.77 -17.44 8.31
C TYR A 211 -13.45 -17.05 9.61
N GLU A 212 -14.45 -16.20 9.56
CA GLU A 212 -15.22 -15.81 10.74
C GLU A 212 -16.63 -16.44 10.76
N PHE A 213 -17.28 -16.49 9.61
CA PHE A 213 -18.60 -17.11 9.48
C PHE A 213 -18.54 -18.55 8.96
N ASP A 214 -17.34 -19.09 8.75
CA ASP A 214 -17.12 -20.47 8.26
C ASP A 214 -17.98 -20.85 7.05
N MET A 215 -18.20 -19.89 6.17
CA MET A 215 -19.03 -20.11 4.98
C MET A 215 -18.33 -21.07 4.00
N GLU A 216 -19.11 -21.97 3.44
CA GLU A 216 -18.66 -22.85 2.35
C GLU A 216 -18.05 -22.03 1.19
N PRO A 217 -16.94 -22.50 0.57
CA PRO A 217 -16.24 -21.78 -0.50
C PRO A 217 -17.15 -21.30 -1.63
N LEU A 218 -18.07 -22.17 -2.08
CA LEU A 218 -19.01 -21.82 -3.16
C LEU A 218 -20.04 -20.78 -2.71
N ALA A 219 -20.48 -20.82 -1.46
CA ALA A 219 -21.44 -19.87 -0.92
C ALA A 219 -20.85 -18.46 -0.84
N VAL A 220 -19.64 -18.31 -0.25
CA VAL A 220 -18.99 -17.00 -0.15
C VAL A 220 -18.63 -16.44 -1.53
N ARG A 221 -18.15 -17.27 -2.48
CA ARG A 221 -17.87 -16.85 -3.86
C ARG A 221 -19.14 -16.31 -4.54
N ARG A 222 -20.26 -17.00 -4.39
CA ARG A 222 -21.55 -16.58 -4.95
C ARG A 222 -22.03 -15.26 -4.36
N LEU A 223 -21.86 -15.07 -3.03
CA LEU A 223 -22.20 -13.83 -2.33
C LEU A 223 -21.34 -12.66 -2.82
N VAL A 224 -20.03 -12.86 -2.86
CA VAL A 224 -19.02 -11.86 -3.28
C VAL A 224 -19.28 -11.40 -4.72
N ARG A 225 -19.56 -12.32 -5.65
CA ARG A 225 -19.89 -12.00 -7.05
C ARG A 225 -21.09 -11.06 -7.14
N ARG A 226 -22.16 -11.39 -6.44
CA ARG A 226 -23.39 -10.59 -6.44
C ARG A 226 -23.17 -9.23 -5.80
N TRP A 227 -22.47 -9.21 -4.69
CA TRP A 227 -22.21 -7.99 -3.95
C TRP A 227 -21.30 -7.03 -4.73
N TYR A 228 -20.18 -7.52 -5.30
CA TYR A 228 -19.26 -6.69 -6.08
C TYR A 228 -19.94 -6.09 -7.31
N PHE A 229 -20.76 -6.90 -8.02
CA PHE A 229 -21.52 -6.43 -9.16
C PHE A 229 -22.53 -5.34 -8.76
N ALA A 230 -23.28 -5.54 -7.69
CA ALA A 230 -24.22 -4.55 -7.17
C ALA A 230 -23.50 -3.26 -6.75
N ALA A 231 -22.39 -3.37 -6.02
CA ALA A 231 -21.58 -2.23 -5.60
C ALA A 231 -21.02 -1.43 -6.79
N ALA A 232 -20.59 -2.13 -7.86
CA ALA A 232 -20.09 -1.49 -9.07
C ALA A 232 -21.20 -0.72 -9.81
N ILE A 233 -22.39 -1.31 -10.00
CA ILE A 233 -23.50 -0.66 -10.72
C ILE A 233 -24.09 0.50 -9.92
N THR A 234 -24.23 0.36 -8.61
CA THR A 234 -24.82 1.41 -7.74
C THR A 234 -23.85 2.54 -7.41
N GLY A 235 -22.57 2.39 -7.73
CA GLY A 235 -21.54 3.36 -7.32
C GLY A 235 -21.38 3.45 -5.80
N LEU A 236 -21.63 2.36 -5.06
CA LEU A 236 -21.67 2.32 -3.59
C LEU A 236 -20.43 2.94 -2.93
N TYR A 237 -19.25 2.85 -3.58
CA TYR A 237 -18.00 3.38 -3.05
C TYR A 237 -17.44 4.59 -3.84
N VAL A 238 -18.27 5.30 -4.57
CA VAL A 238 -17.84 6.47 -5.36
C VAL A 238 -17.67 7.73 -4.50
N GLY A 239 -18.36 7.82 -3.37
CA GLY A 239 -18.30 8.96 -2.46
C GLY A 239 -17.40 8.70 -1.24
N SER A 240 -18.02 8.60 -0.08
CA SER A 240 -17.34 8.34 1.21
C SER A 240 -17.05 6.86 1.41
N PHE A 241 -16.26 6.26 0.53
CA PHE A 241 -16.00 4.80 0.49
C PHE A 241 -15.58 4.19 1.84
N GLU A 242 -14.79 4.89 2.65
CA GLU A 242 -14.40 4.44 3.99
C GLU A 242 -15.58 4.40 4.96
N SER A 243 -16.48 5.36 4.86
CA SER A 243 -17.66 5.44 5.72
C SER A 243 -18.66 4.35 5.37
N GLU A 244 -18.86 4.10 4.08
CA GLU A 244 -19.73 3.02 3.60
C GLU A 244 -19.20 1.66 4.05
N PHE A 245 -17.91 1.40 3.87
CA PHE A 245 -17.28 0.17 4.32
C PHE A 245 -17.36 0.01 5.85
N GLU A 246 -17.06 1.07 6.62
CA GLU A 246 -17.20 1.07 8.08
C GLU A 246 -18.62 0.72 8.54
N GLN A 247 -19.65 1.24 7.84
CA GLN A 247 -21.04 0.95 8.16
C GLN A 247 -21.41 -0.49 7.87
N GLN A 248 -20.84 -1.09 6.81
CA GLN A 248 -21.12 -2.48 6.44
C GLN A 248 -20.40 -3.51 7.33
N LEU A 249 -19.34 -3.11 8.03
CA LEU A 249 -18.60 -3.96 8.96
C LEU A 249 -19.23 -4.00 10.38
N ASN A 250 -20.13 -3.08 10.70
CA ASN A 250 -20.81 -2.96 11.98
C ASN A 250 -22.27 -3.37 11.87
#